data_f4c86631ee04349bf89337f0fadcdf8d
#
_entry.id   f4c86631ee04349bf89337f0fadcdf8d
#
_cell.length_a   1.000
_cell.length_b   1.000
_cell.length_c   1.000
_cell.angle_alpha   90.00
_cell.angle_beta   90.00
_cell.angle_gamma   90.00
#
_symmetry.space_group_name_H-M   'P 1'
#
loop_
_entity.id
_entity.type
_entity.pdbx_description
1 polymer ?
#
loop_
_entity_poly.entity_id
_entity_poly.type
_entity_poly.pdbx_seq_one_letter_code
_entity_poly.pdbx_strand_id
1 'polypeptide(L)'
;MKYIRHFKYYVCRLMDKAGLLKYFSFSLAANINTRNFRIPVINGIGYYNLVSRHEGWMDVIVQRLYKERQGCILDVGVNLGQTLLKIASMGNDIHYYGFEPNPVCCNYCNQLIKTNKLNSFVVFPVGLSDKASVVKLFGDNDHASGASIIENFRENKEKYPLINLVPVFTGDEILAGEKITAINFIKIDVEGAELEVLKGLQSVILQFRPVIIVEILPVYNVDRPNGLMRKQRQDELIQYMHKMNFILFLIHEKEIKLERVETIPVHSDMNRTNYLLIPAEEISAFSSLVKSAEVI
;
A
#
# COMPACT_ATOMS: atom_id res chain seq x y z
N MET A 1 28.87 3.84 0.04
CA MET A 1 27.75 3.16 -0.63
C MET A 1 26.50 4.03 -0.86
N LYS A 2 26.09 4.93 0.04
CA LYS A 2 24.94 5.84 -0.17
C LYS A 2 25.01 6.66 -1.48
N TYR A 3 26.18 7.23 -1.78
CA TYR A 3 26.38 8.06 -2.99
C TYR A 3 26.22 7.29 -4.32
N ILE A 4 26.66 6.03 -4.41
CA ILE A 4 26.56 5.23 -5.64
C ILE A 4 25.10 4.84 -5.94
N ARG A 5 24.31 4.63 -4.90
CA ARG A 5 22.88 4.30 -5.02
C ARG A 5 22.09 5.49 -5.59
N HIS A 6 22.33 6.67 -5.08
CA HIS A 6 21.74 7.89 -5.60
C HIS A 6 22.23 8.21 -7.02
N PHE A 7 23.48 7.92 -7.36
CA PHE A 7 24.02 8.14 -8.71
C PHE A 7 23.23 7.39 -9.78
N LYS A 8 22.99 6.08 -9.62
CA LYS A 8 22.21 5.29 -10.57
C LYS A 8 20.80 5.86 -10.77
N TYR A 9 20.13 6.24 -9.69
CA TYR A 9 18.83 6.88 -9.75
C TYR A 9 18.88 8.20 -10.51
N TYR A 10 19.85 9.07 -10.22
CA TYR A 10 19.95 10.35 -10.90
C TYR A 10 20.28 10.22 -12.38
N VAL A 11 21.09 9.26 -12.78
CA VAL A 11 21.34 8.95 -14.19
C VAL A 11 20.03 8.53 -14.87
N CYS A 12 19.29 7.58 -14.32
CA CYS A 12 18.00 7.19 -14.86
C CYS A 12 17.03 8.38 -14.94
N ARG A 13 16.97 9.20 -13.89
CA ARG A 13 16.12 10.40 -13.85
C ARG A 13 16.49 11.43 -14.91
N LEU A 14 17.77 11.62 -15.21
CA LEU A 14 18.22 12.51 -16.27
C LEU A 14 17.85 11.96 -17.65
N MET A 15 18.04 10.66 -17.87
CA MET A 15 17.63 9.99 -19.10
C MET A 15 16.11 10.04 -19.30
N ASP A 16 15.33 9.88 -18.22
CA ASP A 16 13.88 9.99 -18.25
C ASP A 16 13.42 11.39 -18.63
N LYS A 17 13.98 12.43 -17.99
CA LYS A 17 13.72 13.84 -18.36
C LYS A 17 14.09 14.18 -19.78
N ALA A 18 15.11 13.52 -20.34
CA ALA A 18 15.53 13.66 -21.73
C ALA A 18 14.67 12.84 -22.70
N GLY A 19 13.67 12.09 -22.21
CA GLY A 19 12.84 11.21 -23.02
C GLY A 19 13.57 9.98 -23.59
N LEU A 20 14.77 9.69 -23.08
CA LEU A 20 15.61 8.59 -23.58
C LEU A 20 15.34 7.27 -22.86
N LEU A 21 15.00 7.29 -21.57
CA LEU A 21 14.91 6.08 -20.74
C LEU A 21 13.83 5.09 -21.26
N LYS A 22 12.80 5.59 -21.88
CA LYS A 22 11.71 4.79 -22.48
C LYS A 22 12.15 3.83 -23.59
N TYR A 23 13.32 4.02 -24.19
CA TYR A 23 13.87 3.16 -25.23
C TYR A 23 14.76 2.03 -24.69
N PHE A 24 14.99 1.97 -23.39
CA PHE A 24 15.92 1.03 -22.78
C PHE A 24 15.23 0.15 -21.73
N SER A 25 15.66 -1.12 -21.71
CA SER A 25 15.29 -2.07 -20.66
C SER A 25 16.55 -2.76 -20.17
N PHE A 26 16.82 -2.63 -18.86
CA PHE A 26 18.00 -3.18 -18.19
C PHE A 26 17.71 -3.42 -16.70
N SER A 27 18.65 -3.99 -15.97
CA SER A 27 18.52 -4.17 -14.52
C SER A 27 19.73 -3.59 -13.80
N LEU A 28 19.48 -2.92 -12.67
CA LEU A 28 20.50 -2.35 -11.81
C LEU A 28 20.46 -2.96 -10.41
N ALA A 29 21.63 -3.19 -9.84
CA ALA A 29 21.72 -3.64 -8.45
C ALA A 29 21.40 -2.49 -7.50
N ALA A 30 20.51 -2.75 -6.52
CA ALA A 30 20.21 -1.87 -5.40
C ALA A 30 20.25 -2.67 -4.10
N ASN A 31 20.64 -2.00 -3.01
CA ASN A 31 20.54 -2.57 -1.67
C ASN A 31 19.33 -1.95 -0.97
N ILE A 32 18.41 -2.78 -0.51
CA ILE A 32 17.21 -2.39 0.25
C ILE A 32 17.32 -3.06 1.61
N ASN A 33 17.35 -2.24 2.65
CA ASN A 33 17.70 -2.67 3.99
C ASN A 33 19.06 -3.40 3.98
N THR A 34 19.11 -4.68 4.30
CA THR A 34 20.34 -5.50 4.31
C THR A 34 20.50 -6.42 3.11
N ARG A 35 19.54 -6.42 2.17
CA ARG A 35 19.48 -7.35 1.04
C ARG A 35 19.77 -6.65 -0.29
N ASN A 36 20.50 -7.35 -1.16
CA ASN A 36 20.75 -6.90 -2.53
C ASN A 36 19.66 -7.40 -3.47
N PHE A 37 19.11 -6.48 -4.26
CA PHE A 37 18.13 -6.75 -5.29
C PHE A 37 18.62 -6.31 -6.66
N ARG A 38 18.12 -6.97 -7.71
CA ARG A 38 18.21 -6.50 -9.09
C ARG A 38 16.91 -5.80 -9.43
N ILE A 39 16.98 -4.50 -9.66
CA ILE A 39 15.82 -3.67 -10.00
C ILE A 39 15.72 -3.57 -11.51
N PRO A 40 14.68 -4.16 -12.14
CA PRO A 40 14.43 -3.95 -13.55
C PRO A 40 14.03 -2.49 -13.79
N VAL A 41 14.58 -1.91 -14.83
CA VAL A 41 14.14 -0.63 -15.42
C VAL A 41 13.65 -0.97 -16.81
N ILE A 42 12.35 -0.85 -17.04
CA ILE A 42 11.70 -1.33 -18.27
C ILE A 42 11.00 -0.14 -18.93
N ASN A 43 11.51 0.30 -20.07
CA ASN A 43 10.93 1.41 -20.81
C ASN A 43 10.65 2.66 -19.93
N GLY A 44 11.58 2.97 -19.03
CA GLY A 44 11.45 4.08 -18.10
C GLY A 44 10.75 3.77 -16.79
N ILE A 45 10.14 2.57 -16.62
CA ILE A 45 9.41 2.19 -15.41
C ILE A 45 10.36 1.53 -14.41
N GLY A 46 10.17 1.78 -13.13
CA GLY A 46 10.81 1.04 -12.03
C GLY A 46 12.10 1.64 -11.48
N TYR A 47 12.72 2.64 -12.11
CA TYR A 47 13.97 3.21 -11.59
C TYR A 47 13.80 3.90 -10.23
N TYR A 48 12.58 4.28 -9.84
CA TYR A 48 12.27 4.79 -8.51
C TYR A 48 12.59 3.77 -7.40
N ASN A 49 12.52 2.47 -7.69
CA ASN A 49 12.88 1.40 -6.77
C ASN A 49 14.40 1.29 -6.50
N LEU A 50 15.22 2.01 -7.24
CA LEU A 50 16.66 2.13 -6.95
C LEU A 50 16.93 2.91 -5.67
N VAL A 51 15.98 3.74 -5.24
CA VAL A 51 16.07 4.54 -4.02
C VAL A 51 14.96 4.09 -3.11
N SER A 52 15.28 3.42 -2.01
CA SER A 52 14.31 3.18 -0.93
C SER A 52 13.88 4.55 -0.41
N ARG A 53 12.70 5.01 -0.81
CA ARG A 53 12.14 6.24 -0.26
C ARG A 53 11.74 6.00 1.19
N HIS A 54 11.96 6.99 1.97
CA HIS A 54 11.93 7.19 3.39
C HIS A 54 10.59 6.91 4.10
N GLU A 55 10.11 5.69 4.03
CA GLU A 55 9.10 5.19 4.96
C GLU A 55 9.79 4.31 6.01
N GLY A 56 10.78 4.88 6.69
CA GLY A 56 11.50 4.19 7.75
C GLY A 56 10.59 3.73 8.89
N TRP A 57 9.48 4.43 9.11
CA TRP A 57 8.44 4.03 10.03
C TRP A 57 7.83 2.68 9.64
N MET A 58 7.56 2.46 8.34
CA MET A 58 7.01 1.20 7.84
C MET A 58 7.97 0.05 8.08
N ASP A 59 9.27 0.24 7.82
CA ASP A 59 10.28 -0.79 8.07
C ASP A 59 10.27 -1.24 9.54
N VAL A 60 10.13 -0.31 10.49
CA VAL A 60 10.08 -0.62 11.93
C VAL A 60 8.80 -1.36 12.32
N ILE A 61 7.65 -0.87 11.87
CA ILE A 61 6.35 -1.49 12.19
C ILE A 61 6.26 -2.89 11.57
N VAL A 62 6.59 -3.02 10.28
CA VAL A 62 6.51 -4.29 9.56
C VAL A 62 7.49 -5.34 10.11
N GLN A 63 8.73 -4.95 10.46
CA GLN A 63 9.68 -5.85 11.10
C GLN A 63 9.19 -6.32 12.47
N ARG A 64 8.53 -5.45 13.23
CA ARG A 64 7.93 -5.82 14.51
C ARG A 64 6.79 -6.80 14.32
N LEU A 65 5.83 -6.49 13.43
CA LEU A 65 4.72 -7.39 13.11
C LEU A 65 5.23 -8.75 12.65
N TYR A 66 6.23 -8.79 11.79
CA TYR A 66 6.81 -10.04 11.29
C TYR A 66 7.47 -10.89 12.38
N LYS A 67 8.06 -10.26 13.40
CA LYS A 67 8.66 -10.97 14.54
C LYS A 67 7.63 -11.51 15.53
N GLU A 68 6.56 -10.77 15.74
CA GLU A 68 5.56 -11.05 16.78
C GLU A 68 4.39 -11.92 16.26
N ARG A 69 4.16 -11.96 14.95
CA ARG A 69 3.01 -12.64 14.34
C ARG A 69 3.49 -13.61 13.26
N GLN A 70 2.77 -14.72 13.13
CA GLN A 70 2.98 -15.67 12.03
C GLN A 70 1.98 -15.37 10.90
N GLY A 71 2.28 -15.89 9.71
CA GLY A 71 1.34 -15.86 8.58
C GLY A 71 1.86 -15.15 7.35
N CYS A 72 1.05 -15.18 6.31
CA CYS A 72 1.32 -14.47 5.06
C CYS A 72 1.06 -12.96 5.21
N ILE A 73 1.52 -12.20 4.24
CA ILE A 73 1.31 -10.76 4.14
C ILE A 73 0.43 -10.48 2.93
N LEU A 74 -0.60 -9.67 3.13
CA LEU A 74 -1.43 -9.15 2.05
C LEU A 74 -1.07 -7.69 1.77
N ASP A 75 -0.85 -7.35 0.50
CA ASP A 75 -0.51 -5.97 0.04
C ASP A 75 -1.50 -5.56 -1.05
N VAL A 76 -2.43 -4.68 -0.71
CA VAL A 76 -3.48 -4.19 -1.61
C VAL A 76 -3.09 -2.82 -2.13
N GLY A 77 -2.86 -2.72 -3.46
CA GLY A 77 -2.24 -1.58 -4.09
C GLY A 77 -0.70 -1.71 -4.14
N VAL A 78 -0.22 -2.78 -4.80
CA VAL A 78 1.22 -3.06 -4.90
C VAL A 78 1.98 -2.00 -5.69
N ASN A 79 1.32 -1.38 -6.67
CA ASN A 79 1.90 -0.43 -7.61
C ASN A 79 3.20 -0.98 -8.23
N LEU A 80 4.31 -0.25 -8.16
CA LEU A 80 5.62 -0.69 -8.67
C LEU A 80 6.45 -1.49 -7.67
N GLY A 81 5.84 -2.06 -6.63
CA GLY A 81 6.47 -3.02 -5.73
C GLY A 81 7.43 -2.43 -4.71
N GLN A 82 7.23 -1.20 -4.25
CA GLN A 82 8.07 -0.60 -3.20
C GLN A 82 7.90 -1.35 -1.88
N THR A 83 6.66 -1.60 -1.46
CA THR A 83 6.34 -2.40 -0.27
C THR A 83 6.79 -3.86 -0.45
N LEU A 84 6.54 -4.46 -1.62
CA LEU A 84 7.00 -5.80 -1.97
C LEU A 84 8.51 -5.97 -1.71
N LEU A 85 9.32 -5.03 -2.16
CA LEU A 85 10.78 -5.06 -1.95
C LEU A 85 11.18 -4.91 -0.48
N LYS A 86 10.49 -4.07 0.29
CA LYS A 86 10.70 -3.94 1.74
C LYS A 86 10.40 -5.27 2.45
N ILE A 87 9.26 -5.88 2.14
CA ILE A 87 8.86 -7.17 2.70
C ILE A 87 9.86 -8.26 2.28
N ALA A 88 10.24 -8.33 1.01
CA ALA A 88 11.24 -9.27 0.52
C ALA A 88 12.61 -9.11 1.18
N SER A 89 12.93 -7.91 1.70
CA SER A 89 14.20 -7.67 2.39
C SER A 89 14.25 -8.26 3.79
N MET A 90 13.13 -8.64 4.38
CA MET A 90 13.06 -9.16 5.74
C MET A 90 13.39 -10.65 5.85
N GLY A 91 13.11 -11.45 4.81
CA GLY A 91 13.35 -12.89 4.83
C GLY A 91 13.06 -13.58 3.50
N ASN A 92 13.43 -14.88 3.41
CA ASN A 92 13.19 -15.69 2.22
C ASN A 92 11.91 -16.52 2.30
N ASP A 93 11.40 -16.77 3.52
CA ASP A 93 10.29 -17.69 3.78
C ASP A 93 8.94 -16.97 3.95
N ILE A 94 8.88 -15.70 3.50
CA ILE A 94 7.67 -14.90 3.60
C ILE A 94 6.75 -15.28 2.46
N HIS A 95 5.52 -15.67 2.77
CA HIS A 95 4.44 -15.78 1.81
C HIS A 95 3.77 -14.41 1.63
N TYR A 96 3.75 -13.92 0.40
CA TYR A 96 3.24 -12.61 0.05
C TYR A 96 2.19 -12.71 -1.06
N TYR A 97 1.05 -12.09 -0.83
CA TYR A 97 -0.05 -11.96 -1.78
C TYR A 97 -0.31 -10.47 -2.05
N GLY A 98 0.05 -10.03 -3.24
CA GLY A 98 -0.18 -8.66 -3.69
C GLY A 98 -1.40 -8.59 -4.62
N PHE A 99 -2.08 -7.44 -4.62
CA PHE A 99 -3.21 -7.17 -5.51
C PHE A 99 -2.97 -5.84 -6.21
N GLU A 100 -2.92 -5.86 -7.55
CA GLU A 100 -2.63 -4.69 -8.36
C GLU A 100 -3.46 -4.72 -9.64
N PRO A 101 -4.49 -3.84 -9.78
CA PRO A 101 -5.36 -3.85 -10.95
C PRO A 101 -4.71 -3.28 -12.20
N ASN A 102 -3.71 -2.40 -12.06
CA ASN A 102 -3.05 -1.79 -13.22
C ASN A 102 -2.15 -2.82 -13.91
N PRO A 103 -2.44 -3.19 -15.18
CA PRO A 103 -1.70 -4.24 -15.87
C PRO A 103 -0.22 -3.88 -16.09
N VAL A 104 0.12 -2.60 -16.22
CA VAL A 104 1.50 -2.13 -16.38
C VAL A 104 2.27 -2.36 -15.07
N CYS A 105 1.68 -1.98 -13.93
CA CYS A 105 2.28 -2.17 -12.61
C CYS A 105 2.38 -3.65 -12.25
N CYS A 106 1.32 -4.43 -12.49
CA CYS A 106 1.33 -5.88 -12.24
C CYS A 106 2.40 -6.60 -13.07
N ASN A 107 2.51 -6.29 -14.37
CA ASN A 107 3.56 -6.87 -15.21
C ASN A 107 4.97 -6.50 -14.70
N TYR A 108 5.17 -5.26 -14.29
CA TYR A 108 6.43 -4.84 -13.69
C TYR A 108 6.76 -5.62 -12.40
N CYS A 109 5.79 -5.78 -11.50
CA CYS A 109 5.97 -6.55 -10.26
C CYS A 109 6.32 -8.02 -10.55
N ASN A 110 5.69 -8.64 -11.55
CA ASN A 110 6.02 -10.00 -11.97
C ASN A 110 7.47 -10.12 -12.48
N GLN A 111 7.96 -9.12 -13.23
CA GLN A 111 9.36 -9.07 -13.65
C GLN A 111 10.31 -8.87 -12.45
N LEU A 112 9.92 -8.05 -11.48
CA LEU A 112 10.67 -7.81 -10.26
C LEU A 112 10.81 -9.10 -9.43
N ILE A 113 9.70 -9.83 -9.23
CA ILE A 113 9.63 -11.13 -8.55
C ILE A 113 10.53 -12.15 -9.25
N LYS A 114 10.37 -12.31 -10.57
CA LYS A 114 11.16 -13.25 -11.37
C LYS A 114 12.66 -12.95 -11.33
N THR A 115 13.02 -11.67 -11.50
CA THR A 115 14.42 -11.23 -11.52
C THR A 115 15.13 -11.49 -10.19
N ASN A 116 14.40 -11.44 -9.07
CA ASN A 116 14.94 -11.63 -7.73
C ASN A 116 14.63 -13.00 -7.14
N LYS A 117 14.02 -13.92 -7.91
CA LYS A 117 13.68 -15.30 -7.49
C LYS A 117 12.85 -15.34 -6.20
N LEU A 118 11.86 -14.47 -6.10
CA LEU A 118 10.95 -14.40 -4.95
C LEU A 118 9.81 -15.41 -5.13
N ASN A 119 10.09 -16.70 -4.98
CA ASN A 119 9.19 -17.78 -5.38
C ASN A 119 7.90 -17.88 -4.55
N SER A 120 7.88 -17.33 -3.33
CA SER A 120 6.72 -17.29 -2.43
C SER A 120 5.92 -15.98 -2.53
N PHE A 121 6.22 -15.15 -3.53
CA PHE A 121 5.54 -13.89 -3.80
C PHE A 121 4.64 -14.03 -5.02
N VAL A 122 3.37 -13.69 -4.86
CA VAL A 122 2.37 -13.70 -5.93
C VAL A 122 1.72 -12.32 -6.01
N VAL A 123 1.55 -11.80 -7.22
CA VAL A 123 0.76 -10.58 -7.46
C VAL A 123 -0.40 -10.92 -8.40
N PHE A 124 -1.61 -10.76 -7.89
CA PHE A 124 -2.85 -10.94 -8.63
C PHE A 124 -3.14 -9.71 -9.49
N PRO A 125 -3.41 -9.86 -10.79
CA PRO A 125 -3.68 -8.75 -11.72
C PRO A 125 -5.12 -8.24 -11.59
N VAL A 126 -5.55 -7.94 -10.37
CA VAL A 126 -6.91 -7.50 -10.02
C VAL A 126 -6.87 -6.49 -8.89
N GLY A 127 -7.88 -5.62 -8.83
CA GLY A 127 -8.15 -4.83 -7.64
C GLY A 127 -9.04 -5.58 -6.66
N LEU A 128 -9.00 -5.17 -5.39
CA LEU A 128 -9.96 -5.62 -4.40
C LEU A 128 -11.10 -4.61 -4.24
N SER A 129 -12.32 -5.12 -4.06
CA SER A 129 -13.53 -4.33 -3.85
C SER A 129 -14.54 -5.14 -3.04
N ASP A 130 -15.68 -4.55 -2.71
CA ASP A 130 -16.79 -5.19 -2.00
C ASP A 130 -17.59 -6.19 -2.84
N LYS A 131 -17.36 -6.22 -4.15
CA LYS A 131 -18.01 -7.13 -5.11
C LYS A 131 -17.20 -7.29 -6.39
N ALA A 132 -17.38 -8.41 -7.08
CA ALA A 132 -16.80 -8.67 -8.39
C ALA A 132 -17.41 -7.76 -9.47
N SER A 133 -16.58 -7.06 -10.22
CA SER A 133 -16.99 -6.21 -11.33
C SER A 133 -15.82 -5.80 -12.23
N VAL A 134 -16.12 -5.11 -13.32
CA VAL A 134 -15.13 -4.38 -14.12
C VAL A 134 -15.34 -2.89 -13.87
N VAL A 135 -14.31 -2.20 -13.42
CA VAL A 135 -14.36 -0.80 -13.04
C VAL A 135 -13.39 0.04 -13.87
N LYS A 136 -13.62 1.35 -13.88
CA LYS A 136 -12.72 2.32 -14.48
C LYS A 136 -11.56 2.62 -13.54
N LEU A 137 -10.34 2.62 -14.07
CA LEU A 137 -9.14 3.07 -13.37
C LEU A 137 -8.76 4.45 -13.90
N PHE A 138 -8.61 5.43 -13.01
CA PHE A 138 -8.26 6.81 -13.32
C PHE A 138 -6.85 7.13 -12.79
N GLY A 139 -6.03 7.82 -13.57
CA GLY A 139 -4.67 8.20 -13.17
C GLY A 139 -4.07 9.24 -14.09
N ASP A 140 -2.92 9.80 -13.72
CA ASP A 140 -2.21 10.82 -14.50
C ASP A 140 -1.26 10.23 -15.57
N ASN A 141 -0.95 8.94 -15.48
CA ASN A 141 -0.17 8.18 -16.45
C ASN A 141 -0.39 6.66 -16.29
N ASP A 142 0.14 5.85 -17.21
CA ASP A 142 -0.06 4.41 -17.28
C ASP A 142 0.48 3.61 -16.08
N HIS A 143 1.31 4.22 -15.24
CA HIS A 143 1.91 3.62 -14.05
C HIS A 143 1.78 4.55 -12.82
N ALA A 144 0.72 5.35 -12.81
CA ALA A 144 0.44 6.34 -11.77
C ALA A 144 0.39 5.72 -10.38
N SER A 145 1.16 6.26 -9.44
CA SER A 145 1.08 5.87 -8.02
C SER A 145 -0.21 6.37 -7.37
N GLY A 146 -0.85 7.40 -7.92
CA GLY A 146 -2.12 7.94 -7.42
C GLY A 146 -3.33 7.49 -8.22
N ALA A 147 -3.28 6.33 -8.90
CA ALA A 147 -4.42 5.81 -9.65
C ALA A 147 -5.53 5.32 -8.70
N SER A 148 -6.78 5.66 -9.03
CA SER A 148 -7.96 5.34 -8.23
C SER A 148 -9.06 4.68 -9.07
N ILE A 149 -9.79 3.74 -8.48
CA ILE A 149 -11.03 3.20 -9.06
C ILE A 149 -12.27 4.00 -8.66
N ILE A 150 -12.12 4.98 -7.77
CA ILE A 150 -13.22 5.84 -7.33
C ILE A 150 -13.28 7.08 -8.23
N GLU A 151 -14.34 7.15 -9.00
CA GLU A 151 -14.57 8.31 -9.88
C GLU A 151 -14.69 9.59 -9.05
N ASN A 152 -14.06 10.68 -9.53
CA ASN A 152 -14.04 11.99 -8.86
C ASN A 152 -13.34 12.00 -7.48
N PHE A 153 -12.57 10.99 -7.14
CA PHE A 153 -11.80 11.00 -5.91
C PHE A 153 -10.78 12.16 -5.88
N ARG A 154 -10.14 12.43 -7.01
CA ARG A 154 -9.24 13.59 -7.21
C ARG A 154 -10.03 14.82 -7.72
N GLU A 155 -9.64 16.02 -7.27
CA GLU A 155 -10.36 17.27 -7.61
C GLU A 155 -10.27 17.65 -9.10
N ASN A 156 -9.16 17.37 -9.75
CA ASN A 156 -8.94 17.75 -11.14
C ASN A 156 -9.10 16.54 -12.07
N LYS A 157 -10.30 16.38 -12.64
CA LYS A 157 -10.63 15.28 -13.56
C LYS A 157 -9.77 15.26 -14.83
N GLU A 158 -9.39 16.42 -15.35
CA GLU A 158 -8.59 16.52 -16.57
C GLU A 158 -7.18 15.96 -16.36
N LYS A 159 -6.67 16.10 -15.15
CA LYS A 159 -5.36 15.57 -14.76
C LYS A 159 -5.39 14.07 -14.50
N TYR A 160 -6.55 13.49 -14.21
CA TYR A 160 -6.73 12.07 -13.90
C TYR A 160 -7.73 11.43 -14.87
N PRO A 161 -7.37 11.30 -16.18
CA PRO A 161 -8.23 10.66 -17.16
C PRO A 161 -8.42 9.17 -16.87
N LEU A 162 -9.34 8.54 -17.58
CA LEU A 162 -9.46 7.11 -17.64
C LEU A 162 -8.20 6.50 -18.28
N ILE A 163 -7.48 5.65 -17.54
CA ILE A 163 -6.33 4.92 -18.06
C ILE A 163 -6.70 3.50 -18.54
N ASN A 164 -7.59 2.81 -17.81
CA ASN A 164 -7.94 1.43 -18.14
C ASN A 164 -9.30 1.02 -17.57
N LEU A 165 -9.81 -0.13 -18.05
CA LEU A 165 -10.86 -0.92 -17.42
C LEU A 165 -10.20 -2.11 -16.73
N VAL A 166 -10.45 -2.29 -15.45
CA VAL A 166 -9.77 -3.30 -14.64
C VAL A 166 -10.76 -4.19 -13.90
N PRO A 167 -10.47 -5.49 -13.77
CA PRO A 167 -11.28 -6.38 -12.95
C PRO A 167 -11.03 -6.11 -11.46
N VAL A 168 -12.11 -6.17 -10.68
CA VAL A 168 -12.07 -6.17 -9.22
C VAL A 168 -12.88 -7.34 -8.68
N PHE A 169 -12.44 -7.89 -7.55
CA PHE A 169 -13.08 -9.01 -6.86
C PHE A 169 -13.08 -8.76 -5.36
N THR A 170 -13.83 -9.56 -4.61
CA THR A 170 -13.65 -9.59 -3.16
C THR A 170 -12.35 -10.32 -2.81
N GLY A 171 -11.66 -9.86 -1.78
CA GLY A 171 -10.49 -10.57 -1.29
C GLY A 171 -10.86 -11.94 -0.72
N ASP A 172 -12.04 -12.06 -0.11
CA ASP A 172 -12.59 -13.30 0.41
C ASP A 172 -12.70 -14.38 -0.71
N GLU A 173 -13.19 -14.02 -1.92
CA GLU A 173 -13.30 -14.95 -3.05
C GLU A 173 -11.94 -15.39 -3.57
N ILE A 174 -10.99 -14.48 -3.76
CA ILE A 174 -9.67 -14.82 -4.31
C ILE A 174 -8.89 -15.70 -3.32
N LEU A 175 -8.92 -15.34 -2.05
CA LEU A 175 -8.14 -16.02 -1.02
C LEU A 175 -8.77 -17.36 -0.57
N ALA A 176 -10.04 -17.63 -0.89
CA ALA A 176 -10.69 -18.89 -0.58
C ALA A 176 -10.00 -20.11 -1.24
N GLY A 177 -9.32 -19.90 -2.38
CA GLY A 177 -8.54 -20.92 -3.08
C GLY A 177 -7.14 -21.16 -2.51
N GLU A 178 -6.65 -20.25 -1.67
CA GLU A 178 -5.31 -20.28 -1.11
C GLU A 178 -5.29 -20.99 0.24
N LYS A 179 -4.22 -21.74 0.52
CA LYS A 179 -4.05 -22.45 1.80
C LYS A 179 -3.52 -21.52 2.90
N ILE A 180 -4.26 -20.46 3.20
CA ILE A 180 -3.89 -19.50 4.22
C ILE A 180 -4.28 -20.04 5.59
N THR A 181 -3.31 -20.18 6.48
CA THR A 181 -3.50 -20.61 7.87
C THR A 181 -3.43 -19.46 8.86
N ALA A 182 -2.73 -18.39 8.50
CA ALA A 182 -2.61 -17.16 9.30
C ALA A 182 -2.24 -15.98 8.40
N ILE A 183 -2.62 -14.77 8.82
CA ILE A 183 -2.23 -13.51 8.17
C ILE A 183 -1.49 -12.67 9.20
N ASN A 184 -0.27 -12.28 8.85
CA ASN A 184 0.57 -11.45 9.70
C ASN A 184 0.01 -10.03 9.76
N PHE A 185 -0.10 -9.37 8.61
CA PHE A 185 -0.76 -8.09 8.46
C PHE A 185 -1.31 -7.91 7.04
N ILE A 186 -2.17 -6.91 6.88
CA ILE A 186 -2.66 -6.43 5.60
C ILE A 186 -2.20 -4.98 5.43
N LYS A 187 -1.60 -4.63 4.28
CA LYS A 187 -1.42 -3.23 3.86
C LYS A 187 -2.50 -2.88 2.83
N ILE A 188 -3.11 -1.71 2.98
CA ILE A 188 -4.11 -1.17 2.05
C ILE A 188 -3.70 0.26 1.67
N ASP A 189 -3.45 0.47 0.38
CA ASP A 189 -3.09 1.76 -0.18
C ASP A 189 -3.64 1.79 -1.61
N VAL A 190 -4.90 2.21 -1.73
CA VAL A 190 -5.72 2.06 -2.95
C VAL A 190 -6.38 3.36 -3.39
N GLU A 191 -5.89 4.48 -2.84
CA GLU A 191 -6.25 5.82 -3.31
C GLU A 191 -7.76 6.09 -3.33
N GLY A 192 -8.42 5.74 -2.21
CA GLY A 192 -9.83 6.05 -1.95
C GLY A 192 -10.79 4.88 -1.93
N ALA A 193 -10.36 3.66 -2.26
CA ALA A 193 -11.21 2.46 -2.24
C ALA A 193 -11.02 1.59 -0.97
N GLU A 194 -10.43 2.15 0.09
CA GLU A 194 -10.10 1.42 1.33
C GLU A 194 -11.33 0.78 1.97
N LEU A 195 -12.46 1.46 1.95
CA LEU A 195 -13.73 0.95 2.51
C LEU A 195 -14.23 -0.29 1.76
N GLU A 196 -14.21 -0.27 0.44
CA GLU A 196 -14.61 -1.41 -0.40
C GLU A 196 -13.66 -2.59 -0.20
N VAL A 197 -12.36 -2.34 -0.13
CA VAL A 197 -11.36 -3.38 0.15
C VAL A 197 -11.62 -4.04 1.50
N LEU A 198 -11.83 -3.25 2.56
CA LEU A 198 -12.13 -3.78 3.89
C LEU A 198 -13.43 -4.59 3.93
N LYS A 199 -14.48 -4.15 3.22
CA LYS A 199 -15.72 -4.91 3.07
C LYS A 199 -15.52 -6.21 2.30
N GLY A 200 -14.72 -6.19 1.23
CA GLY A 200 -14.40 -7.37 0.43
C GLY A 200 -13.46 -8.38 1.10
N LEU A 201 -12.82 -7.98 2.20
CA LEU A 201 -11.97 -8.84 3.05
C LEU A 201 -12.65 -9.20 4.38
N GLN A 202 -13.96 -9.01 4.51
CA GLN A 202 -14.67 -9.14 5.79
C GLN A 202 -14.47 -10.51 6.46
N SER A 203 -14.63 -11.61 5.71
CA SER A 203 -14.48 -12.96 6.26
C SER A 203 -13.03 -13.23 6.68
N VAL A 204 -12.08 -12.82 5.86
CA VAL A 204 -10.64 -12.90 6.12
C VAL A 204 -10.27 -12.10 7.39
N ILE A 205 -10.77 -10.88 7.52
CA ILE A 205 -10.49 -10.01 8.68
C ILE A 205 -11.11 -10.58 9.96
N LEU A 206 -12.34 -11.11 9.90
CA LEU A 206 -13.00 -11.73 11.05
C LEU A 206 -12.30 -13.01 11.48
N GLN A 207 -11.87 -13.83 10.53
CA GLN A 207 -11.23 -15.13 10.79
C GLN A 207 -9.82 -14.99 11.37
N PHE A 208 -8.99 -14.15 10.76
CA PHE A 208 -7.55 -14.09 11.05
C PHE A 208 -7.16 -12.93 11.95
N ARG A 209 -8.04 -11.96 12.17
CA ARG A 209 -7.80 -10.79 13.02
C ARG A 209 -6.43 -10.14 12.76
N PRO A 210 -6.09 -9.80 11.50
CA PRO A 210 -4.79 -9.22 11.17
C PRO A 210 -4.69 -7.78 11.67
N VAL A 211 -3.48 -7.31 11.92
CA VAL A 211 -3.22 -5.87 11.97
C VAL A 211 -3.30 -5.32 10.55
N ILE A 212 -3.88 -4.12 10.39
CA ILE A 212 -4.05 -3.52 9.07
C ILE A 212 -3.34 -2.16 9.04
N ILE A 213 -2.39 -2.01 8.12
CA ILE A 213 -1.78 -0.74 7.77
C ILE A 213 -2.60 -0.15 6.63
N VAL A 214 -3.15 1.04 6.80
CA VAL A 214 -4.01 1.67 5.79
C VAL A 214 -3.58 3.11 5.54
N GLU A 215 -3.45 3.48 4.25
CA GLU A 215 -3.32 4.89 3.87
C GLU A 215 -4.70 5.49 3.63
N ILE A 216 -5.04 6.55 4.36
CA ILE A 216 -6.30 7.29 4.21
C ILE A 216 -5.95 8.74 3.90
N LEU A 217 -6.15 9.13 2.66
CA LEU A 217 -5.82 10.47 2.22
C LEU A 217 -6.69 11.54 2.90
N PRO A 218 -6.14 12.70 3.26
CA PRO A 218 -6.83 13.72 4.00
C PRO A 218 -7.94 14.40 3.18
N VAL A 219 -8.96 14.86 3.85
CA VAL A 219 -9.99 15.73 3.29
C VAL A 219 -9.62 17.18 3.55
N TYR A 220 -9.39 17.93 2.49
CA TYR A 220 -8.94 19.32 2.59
C TYR A 220 -10.08 20.31 2.86
N ASN A 221 -11.25 20.06 2.28
CA ASN A 221 -12.40 20.95 2.38
C ASN A 221 -13.70 20.16 2.13
N VAL A 222 -14.62 20.20 3.07
CA VAL A 222 -15.92 19.51 3.00
C VAL A 222 -16.99 20.31 2.24
N ASP A 223 -16.77 21.60 1.97
CA ASP A 223 -17.70 22.42 1.22
C ASP A 223 -17.71 22.08 -0.28
N ARG A 224 -16.72 21.30 -0.73
CA ARG A 224 -16.65 20.79 -2.09
C ARG A 224 -17.29 19.38 -2.16
N PRO A 225 -18.04 19.07 -3.26
CA PRO A 225 -18.73 17.79 -3.38
C PRO A 225 -17.82 16.55 -3.19
N ASN A 226 -16.62 16.57 -3.75
CA ASN A 226 -15.67 15.49 -3.57
C ASN A 226 -15.09 15.43 -2.14
N GLY A 227 -14.90 16.57 -1.48
CA GLY A 227 -14.45 16.62 -0.08
C GLY A 227 -15.51 16.06 0.87
N LEU A 228 -16.78 16.42 0.67
CA LEU A 228 -17.89 15.85 1.44
C LEU A 228 -17.99 14.32 1.24
N MET A 229 -17.96 13.86 -0.01
CA MET A 229 -17.96 12.42 -0.35
C MET A 229 -16.79 11.69 0.32
N ARG A 230 -15.58 12.22 0.25
CA ARG A 230 -14.40 11.62 0.89
C ARG A 230 -14.53 11.57 2.42
N LYS A 231 -15.08 12.62 3.05
CA LYS A 231 -15.31 12.64 4.49
C LYS A 231 -16.32 11.58 4.91
N GLN A 232 -17.43 11.45 4.19
CA GLN A 232 -18.42 10.41 4.44
C GLN A 232 -17.80 9.00 4.36
N ARG A 233 -16.98 8.74 3.35
CA ARG A 233 -16.28 7.45 3.19
C ARG A 233 -15.30 7.16 4.32
N GLN A 234 -14.54 8.18 4.77
CA GLN A 234 -13.66 8.03 5.93
C GLN A 234 -14.45 7.66 7.20
N ASP A 235 -15.57 8.37 7.46
CA ASP A 235 -16.39 8.13 8.63
C ASP A 235 -17.06 6.74 8.58
N GLU A 236 -17.54 6.31 7.41
CA GLU A 236 -18.07 4.96 7.20
C GLU A 236 -16.99 3.88 7.43
N LEU A 237 -15.76 4.09 6.95
CA LEU A 237 -14.64 3.17 7.17
C LEU A 237 -14.36 3.00 8.66
N ILE A 238 -14.26 4.10 9.40
CA ILE A 238 -13.99 4.07 10.83
C ILE A 238 -15.12 3.35 11.58
N GLN A 239 -16.38 3.69 11.27
CA GLN A 239 -17.54 3.03 11.88
C GLN A 239 -17.59 1.53 11.56
N TYR A 240 -17.25 1.15 10.31
CA TYR A 240 -17.20 -0.25 9.89
C TYR A 240 -16.15 -1.03 10.70
N MET A 241 -14.95 -0.49 10.87
CA MET A 241 -13.88 -1.14 11.60
C MET A 241 -14.12 -1.16 13.12
N HIS A 242 -14.75 -0.12 13.67
CA HIS A 242 -15.18 -0.13 15.08
C HIS A 242 -16.22 -1.25 15.37
N LYS A 243 -17.19 -1.46 14.45
CA LYS A 243 -18.16 -2.58 14.56
C LYS A 243 -17.48 -3.94 14.53
N MET A 244 -16.34 -4.06 13.88
CA MET A 244 -15.52 -5.26 13.86
C MET A 244 -14.53 -5.35 15.04
N ASN A 245 -14.64 -4.45 16.02
CA ASN A 245 -13.79 -4.38 17.21
C ASN A 245 -12.31 -4.12 16.86
N PHE A 246 -12.04 -3.20 15.91
CA PHE A 246 -10.71 -2.64 15.64
C PHE A 246 -10.61 -1.22 16.18
N ILE A 247 -9.42 -0.85 16.61
CA ILE A 247 -9.09 0.49 17.08
C ILE A 247 -8.12 1.14 16.11
N LEU A 248 -8.43 2.40 15.74
CA LEU A 248 -7.65 3.19 14.79
C LEU A 248 -6.56 3.98 15.51
N PHE A 249 -5.34 3.91 14.99
CA PHE A 249 -4.20 4.69 15.44
C PHE A 249 -3.59 5.45 14.26
N LEU A 250 -3.36 6.75 14.42
CA LEU A 250 -2.52 7.52 13.52
C LEU A 250 -1.06 7.17 13.76
N ILE A 251 -0.31 6.95 12.68
CA ILE A 251 1.13 6.72 12.73
C ILE A 251 1.87 8.05 12.62
N HIS A 252 2.59 8.44 13.67
CA HIS A 252 3.53 9.55 13.63
C HIS A 252 4.86 9.06 13.03
N GLU A 253 5.03 9.24 11.73
CA GLU A 253 6.10 8.63 10.94
C GLU A 253 7.52 8.99 11.42
N LYS A 254 7.74 10.22 11.86
CA LYS A 254 9.08 10.69 12.33
C LYS A 254 9.46 10.09 13.68
N GLU A 255 8.50 9.94 14.57
CA GLU A 255 8.71 9.49 15.95
C GLU A 255 8.49 7.99 16.08
N ILE A 256 7.85 7.38 15.09
CA ILE A 256 7.38 5.98 15.06
C ILE A 256 6.54 5.71 16.32
N LYS A 257 5.54 6.55 16.52
CA LYS A 257 4.57 6.47 17.62
C LYS A 257 3.16 6.37 17.09
N LEU A 258 2.30 5.73 17.88
CA LEU A 258 0.89 5.52 17.59
C LEU A 258 0.04 6.44 18.47
N GLU A 259 -0.83 7.22 17.86
CA GLU A 259 -1.83 8.04 18.53
C GLU A 259 -3.20 7.44 18.28
N ARG A 260 -3.91 7.02 19.36
CA ARG A 260 -5.29 6.54 19.20
C ARG A 260 -6.18 7.67 18.73
N VAL A 261 -6.97 7.42 17.71
CA VAL A 261 -7.91 8.38 17.13
C VAL A 261 -9.28 7.76 16.96
N GLU A 262 -10.32 8.50 17.34
CA GLU A 262 -11.71 8.05 17.17
C GLU A 262 -12.31 8.56 15.84
N THR A 263 -11.76 9.64 15.30
CA THR A 263 -12.19 10.26 14.05
C THR A 263 -10.99 10.86 13.32
N ILE A 264 -11.10 11.02 12.01
CA ILE A 264 -10.11 11.74 11.21
C ILE A 264 -10.65 13.13 10.92
N PRO A 265 -10.05 14.21 11.46
CA PRO A 265 -10.50 15.58 11.20
C PRO A 265 -10.23 15.99 9.74
N VAL A 266 -10.87 17.07 9.30
CA VAL A 266 -10.54 17.74 8.05
C VAL A 266 -9.18 18.42 8.18
N HIS A 267 -8.24 18.09 7.31
CA HIS A 267 -6.88 18.66 7.31
C HIS A 267 -6.22 18.55 5.94
N SER A 268 -5.06 19.21 5.78
CA SER A 268 -4.24 19.18 4.57
C SER A 268 -2.83 18.59 4.78
N ASP A 269 -2.57 18.04 5.95
CA ASP A 269 -1.25 17.49 6.29
C ASP A 269 -1.07 16.10 5.71
N MET A 270 -0.22 15.98 4.69
CA MET A 270 0.14 14.72 4.04
C MET A 270 1.04 13.79 4.89
N ASN A 271 1.52 14.23 6.05
CA ASN A 271 2.24 13.36 7.00
C ASN A 271 1.27 12.64 7.97
N ARG A 272 -0.03 12.83 7.80
CA ARG A 272 -1.09 12.23 8.64
C ARG A 272 -2.03 11.37 7.77
N THR A 273 -1.46 10.55 6.90
CA THR A 273 -2.22 9.68 5.99
C THR A 273 -2.13 8.21 6.37
N ASN A 274 -1.13 7.82 7.15
CA ASN A 274 -0.87 6.43 7.49
C ASN A 274 -1.46 6.08 8.86
N TYR A 275 -2.29 5.04 8.87
CA TYR A 275 -3.00 4.57 10.05
C TYR A 275 -2.75 3.08 10.28
N LEU A 276 -2.87 2.67 11.53
CA LEU A 276 -2.83 1.28 11.96
C LEU A 276 -4.18 0.91 12.59
N LEU A 277 -4.84 -0.08 12.05
CA LEU A 277 -6.03 -0.70 12.63
C LEU A 277 -5.58 -1.95 13.40
N ILE A 278 -5.76 -1.94 14.72
CA ILE A 278 -5.35 -3.02 15.61
C ILE A 278 -6.61 -3.67 16.18
N PRO A 279 -6.74 -5.02 16.15
CA PRO A 279 -7.77 -5.72 16.90
C PRO A 279 -7.74 -5.30 18.38
N ALA A 280 -8.88 -5.02 18.98
CA ALA A 280 -8.93 -4.48 20.36
C ALA A 280 -8.25 -5.41 21.37
N GLU A 281 -8.30 -6.72 21.15
CA GLU A 281 -7.67 -7.75 21.96
C GLU A 281 -6.13 -7.75 21.88
N GLU A 282 -5.55 -7.11 20.87
CA GLU A 282 -4.09 -7.11 20.64
C GLU A 282 -3.38 -5.81 21.01
N ILE A 283 -4.10 -4.79 21.49
CA ILE A 283 -3.53 -3.46 21.76
C ILE A 283 -2.35 -3.53 22.73
N SER A 284 -2.39 -4.42 23.72
CA SER A 284 -1.33 -4.58 24.70
C SER A 284 0.03 -4.89 24.09
N ALA A 285 0.06 -5.63 22.98
CA ALA A 285 1.29 -5.93 22.23
C ALA A 285 1.96 -4.68 21.62
N PHE A 286 1.18 -3.62 21.42
CA PHE A 286 1.64 -2.36 20.83
C PHE A 286 1.87 -1.24 21.85
N SER A 287 1.71 -1.51 23.15
CA SER A 287 1.80 -0.51 24.23
C SER A 287 3.08 0.34 24.19
N SER A 288 4.22 -0.24 23.80
CA SER A 288 5.50 0.47 23.71
C SER A 288 5.57 1.50 22.55
N LEU A 289 4.67 1.41 21.57
CA LEU A 289 4.56 2.34 20.45
C LEU A 289 3.48 3.39 20.67
N VAL A 290 2.48 3.09 21.50
CA VAL A 290 1.39 4.02 21.79
C VAL A 290 1.94 5.20 22.60
N LYS A 291 1.63 6.42 22.15
CA LYS A 291 1.89 7.64 22.95
C LYS A 291 1.08 7.53 24.24
N SER A 292 1.70 7.82 25.38
CA SER A 292 0.96 8.05 26.62
C SER A 292 -0.09 9.12 26.30
N ALA A 293 -1.35 8.87 26.64
CA ALA A 293 -2.36 9.90 26.57
C ALA A 293 -1.88 11.05 27.47
N GLU A 294 -1.57 12.21 26.89
CA GLU A 294 -1.46 13.44 27.65
C GLU A 294 -2.88 13.65 28.20
N VAL A 295 -3.02 13.46 29.49
CA VAL A 295 -4.24 13.85 30.23
C VAL A 295 -4.28 15.38 30.12
N ILE A 296 -5.08 15.88 29.16
CA ILE A 296 -5.47 17.29 29.10
C ILE A 296 -6.66 17.52 30.02
#